data_d7c52d3a360c1b6fbcd8c44b49218fb6
#
_entry.id   d7c52d3a360c1b6fbcd8c44b49218fb6
#
_cell.length_a   1.000
_cell.length_b   1.000
_cell.length_c   1.000
_cell.angle_alpha   90.00
_cell.angle_beta   90.00
_cell.angle_gamma   90.00
#
_symmetry.space_group_name_H-M   'P 1'
#
loop_
_entity.id
_entity.type
_entity.pdbx_description
1 polymer ?
#
loop_
_entity_poly.entity_id
_entity_poly.type
_entity_poly.pdbx_seq_one_letter_code
_entity_poly.pdbx_strand_id
1 'polypeptide(L)'
;MKKSFKLFLAAAFFVTEFFVIAIPLMTVSARADGAIQAITHAGFGGGTDVTTRMMLLRARRVLKQDMQLVNKKGGGGAVSMDYMMSLPADGQHTLTWTTGHAVSMALGKTKVKISDMQPLARGTDDPQLFVVNCKSDIKDAKKFISVQKSKSLKYGTTHVGGIDDVSAIAFTKKGGLKDPTIVAYKGVAPIKTNLVKGDIDVGVLNLGEALTEINDGTLCVSVVLANNRMAKIGDSPTAKELGIPVSLSTVRLSLIHISEPTRPY
;
A
#
# COMPACT_ATOMS: atom_id res chain seq x y z
N MET A 1 -39.90 11.14 85.88
CA MET A 1 -39.03 10.35 85.00
C MET A 1 -39.78 10.03 83.67
N LYS A 2 -40.03 11.00 82.84
CA LYS A 2 -40.63 10.82 81.48
C LYS A 2 -40.41 12.07 80.62
N LYS A 3 -39.21 12.54 80.38
CA LYS A 3 -38.98 13.68 79.46
C LYS A 3 -37.63 13.66 78.76
N SER A 4 -36.90 12.51 78.70
CA SER A 4 -35.57 12.46 78.09
C SER A 4 -35.43 11.47 76.94
N PHE A 5 -36.57 10.98 76.34
CA PHE A 5 -36.51 9.96 75.30
C PHE A 5 -36.94 10.42 73.90
N LYS A 6 -37.24 11.72 73.72
CA LYS A 6 -37.80 12.26 72.45
C LYS A 6 -36.77 13.14 71.69
N LEU A 7 -35.54 13.29 72.16
CA LEU A 7 -34.59 14.16 71.51
C LEU A 7 -33.42 13.39 70.75
N PHE A 8 -33.51 12.09 70.76
CA PHE A 8 -32.44 11.26 70.09
C PHE A 8 -32.89 10.65 68.73
N LEU A 9 -34.16 10.88 68.30
CA LEU A 9 -34.63 10.33 67.00
C LEU A 9 -34.76 11.35 65.89
N ALA A 10 -34.31 12.62 66.10
CA ALA A 10 -34.39 13.65 65.08
C ALA A 10 -33.00 13.96 64.45
N ALA A 11 -31.91 13.35 64.95
CA ALA A 11 -30.56 13.59 64.41
C ALA A 11 -30.03 12.50 63.49
N ALA A 12 -30.85 11.45 63.23
CA ALA A 12 -30.41 10.31 62.36
C ALA A 12 -30.96 10.35 60.94
N PHE A 13 -31.65 11.41 60.53
CA PHE A 13 -32.31 11.46 59.20
C PHE A 13 -31.73 12.53 58.26
N PHE A 14 -30.58 13.13 58.56
CA PHE A 14 -30.00 14.21 57.73
C PHE A 14 -28.56 13.97 57.23
N VAL A 15 -28.12 12.72 57.19
CA VAL A 15 -26.73 12.41 56.69
C VAL A 15 -26.70 11.39 55.56
N THR A 16 -27.84 11.15 54.88
CA THR A 16 -27.86 10.16 53.76
C THR A 16 -28.06 10.78 52.36
N GLU A 17 -27.96 12.07 52.19
CA GLU A 17 -28.16 12.69 50.88
C GLU A 17 -26.98 13.58 50.45
N PHE A 18 -25.75 13.14 50.47
CA PHE A 18 -24.68 13.81 49.71
C PHE A 18 -23.47 12.89 49.53
N PHE A 19 -23.69 11.66 49.07
CA PHE A 19 -22.64 10.89 48.42
C PHE A 19 -23.03 10.69 46.96
N VAL A 20 -23.19 11.79 46.20
CA VAL A 20 -23.02 11.73 44.76
C VAL A 20 -21.52 11.46 44.54
N ILE A 21 -21.22 10.18 44.39
CA ILE A 21 -19.93 9.73 43.92
C ILE A 21 -19.74 10.42 42.58
N ALA A 22 -18.99 11.51 42.56
CA ALA A 22 -18.31 11.97 41.35
C ALA A 22 -17.34 10.85 40.98
N ILE A 23 -17.83 9.89 40.18
CA ILE A 23 -16.94 9.00 39.42
C ILE A 23 -16.17 9.96 38.52
N PRO A 24 -14.85 10.20 38.77
CA PRO A 24 -14.11 10.90 37.77
C PRO A 24 -14.26 10.06 36.50
N LEU A 25 -14.82 10.63 35.44
CA LEU A 25 -14.56 10.14 34.12
C LEU A 25 -13.05 10.18 33.96
N MET A 26 -12.35 9.15 34.42
CA MET A 26 -11.04 8.84 33.94
C MET A 26 -11.23 8.52 32.47
N THR A 27 -11.11 9.53 31.64
CA THR A 27 -10.68 9.32 30.27
C THR A 27 -9.35 8.62 30.40
N VAL A 28 -9.41 7.30 30.39
CA VAL A 28 -8.22 6.48 30.16
C VAL A 28 -7.77 6.87 28.76
N SER A 29 -6.92 7.90 28.68
CA SER A 29 -6.04 8.03 27.55
C SER A 29 -5.23 6.74 27.58
N ALA A 30 -5.65 5.77 26.78
CA ALA A 30 -4.84 4.61 26.46
C ALA A 30 -3.61 5.12 25.73
N ARG A 31 -2.65 5.65 26.50
CA ARG A 31 -1.29 5.91 26.03
C ARG A 31 -0.67 4.54 26.03
N ALA A 32 -0.67 3.89 24.90
CA ALA A 32 0.04 2.64 24.75
C ALA A 32 1.53 2.92 25.01
N ASP A 33 2.04 2.37 26.08
CA ASP A 33 3.45 2.42 26.46
C ASP A 33 4.26 1.49 25.53
N GLY A 34 4.44 1.89 24.28
CA GLY A 34 5.23 1.13 23.30
C GLY A 34 5.42 1.86 21.99
N ALA A 35 6.45 1.47 21.25
CA ALA A 35 6.66 1.96 19.89
C ALA A 35 5.58 1.40 18.96
N ILE A 36 4.97 2.27 18.15
CA ILE A 36 4.05 1.84 17.09
C ILE A 36 4.82 1.00 16.07
N GLN A 37 4.34 -0.19 15.76
CA GLN A 37 4.92 -1.04 14.73
C GLN A 37 4.27 -0.78 13.38
N ALA A 38 5.07 -0.31 12.41
CA ALA A 38 4.66 -0.22 11.03
C ALA A 38 5.15 -1.45 10.27
N ILE A 39 4.23 -2.30 9.86
CA ILE A 39 4.52 -3.57 9.18
C ILE A 39 4.56 -3.33 7.68
N THR A 40 5.52 -3.93 6.98
CA THR A 40 5.60 -3.92 5.52
C THR A 40 5.96 -5.30 4.97
N HIS A 41 5.43 -5.63 3.79
CA HIS A 41 5.80 -6.84 3.05
C HIS A 41 7.10 -6.68 2.24
N ALA A 42 7.60 -5.46 2.11
CA ALA A 42 8.76 -5.16 1.28
C ALA A 42 10.07 -5.66 1.91
N GLY A 43 11.05 -5.95 1.05
CA GLY A 43 12.44 -6.08 1.48
C GLY A 43 13.06 -4.73 1.80
N PHE A 44 14.15 -4.75 2.55
CA PHE A 44 14.94 -3.56 2.85
C PHE A 44 15.35 -2.83 1.55
N GLY A 45 15.15 -1.50 1.52
CA GLY A 45 15.46 -0.66 0.36
C GLY A 45 14.49 -0.77 -0.81
N GLY A 46 13.48 -1.63 -0.75
CA GLY A 46 12.43 -1.67 -1.77
C GLY A 46 11.52 -0.43 -1.69
N GLY A 47 10.84 -0.10 -2.81
CA GLY A 47 10.03 1.13 -2.90
C GLY A 47 9.02 1.29 -1.76
N THR A 48 8.34 0.22 -1.34
CA THR A 48 7.41 0.27 -0.20
C THR A 48 8.12 0.44 1.14
N ASP A 49 9.29 -0.20 1.35
CA ASP A 49 10.09 -0.03 2.56
C ASP A 49 10.56 1.43 2.72
N VAL A 50 11.12 2.00 1.65
CA VAL A 50 11.58 3.41 1.62
C VAL A 50 10.41 4.37 1.88
N THR A 51 9.28 4.18 1.19
CA THR A 51 8.09 5.01 1.39
C THR A 51 7.60 4.94 2.84
N THR A 52 7.52 3.74 3.42
CA THR A 52 7.10 3.57 4.81
C THR A 52 8.05 4.31 5.75
N ARG A 53 9.37 4.17 5.60
CA ARG A 53 10.35 4.89 6.42
C ARG A 53 10.19 6.40 6.34
N MET A 54 9.96 6.95 5.15
CA MET A 54 9.72 8.39 4.98
C MET A 54 8.43 8.84 5.67
N MET A 55 7.35 8.05 5.59
CA MET A 55 6.10 8.33 6.33
C MET A 55 6.34 8.33 7.85
N LEU A 56 7.10 7.35 8.36
CA LEU A 56 7.41 7.24 9.80
C LEU A 56 8.21 8.44 10.31
N LEU A 57 9.14 9.00 9.53
CA LEU A 57 9.90 10.19 9.94
C LEU A 57 9.00 11.37 10.28
N ARG A 58 7.91 11.56 9.51
CA ARG A 58 6.94 12.62 9.78
C ARG A 58 5.94 12.26 10.88
N ALA A 59 5.45 11.02 10.85
CA ALA A 59 4.48 10.53 11.82
C ALA A 59 5.02 10.58 13.26
N ARG A 60 6.26 10.17 13.51
CA ARG A 60 6.93 10.29 14.82
C ARG A 60 6.91 11.70 15.39
N ARG A 61 7.17 12.71 14.53
CA ARG A 61 7.18 14.11 14.94
C ARG A 61 5.79 14.61 15.36
N VAL A 62 4.75 14.18 14.63
CA VAL A 62 3.36 14.60 14.87
C VAL A 62 2.79 13.88 16.08
N LEU A 63 2.96 12.56 16.13
CA LEU A 63 2.42 11.71 17.20
C LEU A 63 3.22 11.79 18.49
N LYS A 64 4.46 12.28 18.44
CA LYS A 64 5.41 12.28 19.56
C LYS A 64 5.57 10.89 20.19
N GLN A 65 5.51 9.86 19.36
CA GLN A 65 5.68 8.45 19.72
C GLN A 65 6.78 7.82 18.88
N ASP A 66 7.49 6.85 19.44
CA ASP A 66 8.42 6.06 18.65
C ASP A 66 7.67 5.11 17.74
N MET A 67 8.25 4.85 16.56
CA MET A 67 7.66 3.99 15.54
C MET A 67 8.76 3.10 14.94
N GLN A 68 8.51 1.82 14.87
CA GLN A 68 9.46 0.84 14.35
C GLN A 68 8.93 0.21 13.06
N LEU A 69 9.81 0.03 12.07
CA LEU A 69 9.46 -0.67 10.85
C LEU A 69 9.77 -2.16 10.98
N VAL A 70 8.77 -3.00 10.72
CA VAL A 70 8.86 -4.47 10.76
C VAL A 70 8.65 -5.03 9.36
N ASN A 71 9.68 -5.63 8.78
CA ASN A 71 9.60 -6.23 7.45
C ASN A 71 9.16 -7.71 7.53
N LYS A 72 8.01 -8.06 6.97
CA LYS A 72 7.42 -9.41 6.91
C LYS A 72 7.20 -9.81 5.46
N LYS A 73 8.25 -10.34 4.83
CA LYS A 73 8.25 -10.72 3.41
C LYS A 73 7.60 -12.07 3.19
N GLY A 74 6.94 -12.25 2.04
CA GLY A 74 6.44 -13.53 1.57
C GLY A 74 5.02 -13.49 1.02
N GLY A 75 4.69 -14.45 0.16
CA GLY A 75 3.35 -14.66 -0.37
C GLY A 75 2.72 -13.47 -1.12
N GLY A 76 3.53 -12.54 -1.67
CA GLY A 76 3.00 -11.30 -2.28
C GLY A 76 2.33 -10.37 -1.27
N GLY A 77 2.74 -10.42 0.00
CA GLY A 77 2.17 -9.64 1.10
C GLY A 77 1.28 -10.45 2.05
N ALA A 78 0.94 -11.70 1.74
CA ALA A 78 0.12 -12.55 2.62
C ALA A 78 0.73 -12.67 4.01
N VAL A 79 2.04 -12.96 4.11
CA VAL A 79 2.74 -13.09 5.40
C VAL A 79 2.63 -11.82 6.26
N SER A 80 2.71 -10.64 5.67
CA SER A 80 2.57 -9.38 6.41
C SER A 80 1.14 -9.13 6.89
N MET A 81 0.13 -9.51 6.09
CA MET A 81 -1.29 -9.44 6.49
C MET A 81 -1.58 -10.43 7.63
N ASP A 82 -1.19 -11.69 7.49
CA ASP A 82 -1.40 -12.72 8.52
C ASP A 82 -0.68 -12.35 9.83
N TYR A 83 0.53 -11.80 9.73
CA TYR A 83 1.26 -11.30 10.90
C TYR A 83 0.53 -10.13 11.57
N MET A 84 0.06 -9.16 10.81
CA MET A 84 -0.74 -8.04 11.33
C MET A 84 -1.95 -8.56 12.11
N MET A 85 -2.69 -9.53 11.55
CA MET A 85 -3.90 -10.10 12.18
C MET A 85 -3.60 -10.95 13.43
N SER A 86 -2.35 -11.36 13.64
CA SER A 86 -1.92 -12.08 14.86
C SER A 86 -1.61 -11.16 16.03
N LEU A 87 -1.56 -9.85 15.81
CA LEU A 87 -1.25 -8.84 16.82
C LEU A 87 -2.54 -8.26 17.43
N PRO A 88 -2.47 -7.58 18.60
CA PRO A 88 -3.63 -6.91 19.18
C PRO A 88 -4.20 -5.80 18.28
N ALA A 89 -5.53 -5.66 18.23
CA ALA A 89 -6.23 -4.59 17.51
C ALA A 89 -6.32 -3.31 18.35
N ASP A 90 -5.18 -2.84 18.87
CA ASP A 90 -5.05 -1.74 19.82
C ASP A 90 -4.62 -0.41 19.18
N GLY A 91 -4.49 -0.39 17.84
CA GLY A 91 -4.02 0.77 17.08
C GLY A 91 -2.51 0.99 17.13
N GLN A 92 -1.73 0.13 17.81
CA GLN A 92 -0.27 0.22 17.87
C GLN A 92 0.43 -0.49 16.70
N HIS A 93 -0.35 -1.14 15.85
CA HIS A 93 0.14 -1.91 14.72
C HIS A 93 -0.47 -1.38 13.43
N THR A 94 0.35 -0.91 12.51
CA THR A 94 -0.08 -0.46 11.19
C THR A 94 0.51 -1.31 10.09
N LEU A 95 -0.22 -1.51 9.00
CA LEU A 95 0.26 -2.20 7.81
C LEU A 95 0.40 -1.20 6.67
N THR A 96 1.57 -1.16 6.05
CA THR A 96 1.71 -0.50 4.75
C THR A 96 1.19 -1.46 3.67
N TRP A 97 -0.05 -1.26 3.33
CA TRP A 97 -0.77 -2.05 2.33
C TRP A 97 -0.52 -1.51 0.92
N THR A 98 -0.48 -2.40 -0.05
CA THR A 98 -0.30 -2.04 -1.47
C THR A 98 -1.28 -2.79 -2.34
N THR A 99 -1.42 -2.38 -3.60
CA THR A 99 -2.23 -3.11 -4.60
C THR A 99 -1.84 -4.59 -4.70
N GLY A 100 -0.57 -4.95 -4.46
CA GLY A 100 -0.12 -6.34 -4.40
C GLY A 100 -0.81 -7.17 -3.33
N HIS A 101 -1.18 -6.58 -2.20
CA HIS A 101 -1.98 -7.25 -1.17
C HIS A 101 -3.38 -7.60 -1.68
N ALA A 102 -4.04 -6.66 -2.41
CA ALA A 102 -5.35 -6.93 -3.02
C ALA A 102 -5.27 -8.11 -3.99
N VAL A 103 -4.23 -8.17 -4.82
CA VAL A 103 -3.99 -9.28 -5.73
C VAL A 103 -3.81 -10.60 -4.97
N SER A 104 -3.02 -10.59 -3.88
CA SER A 104 -2.81 -11.78 -3.04
C SER A 104 -4.09 -12.26 -2.37
N MET A 105 -4.95 -11.35 -1.92
CA MET A 105 -6.28 -11.66 -1.39
C MET A 105 -7.18 -12.28 -2.47
N ALA A 106 -7.23 -11.68 -3.65
CA ALA A 106 -8.01 -12.19 -4.79
C ALA A 106 -7.55 -13.59 -5.25
N LEU A 107 -6.26 -13.89 -5.11
CA LEU A 107 -5.68 -15.20 -5.41
C LEU A 107 -5.81 -16.22 -4.26
N GLY A 108 -6.47 -15.87 -3.15
CA GLY A 108 -6.66 -16.75 -2.01
C GLY A 108 -5.39 -17.10 -1.23
N LYS A 109 -4.32 -16.28 -1.33
CA LYS A 109 -3.04 -16.51 -0.62
C LYS A 109 -3.11 -16.20 0.86
N THR A 110 -4.16 -15.58 1.34
CA THR A 110 -4.47 -15.27 2.74
C THR A 110 -5.97 -15.40 2.97
N LYS A 111 -6.38 -15.58 4.23
CA LYS A 111 -7.78 -15.55 4.64
C LYS A 111 -8.26 -14.14 5.05
N VAL A 112 -7.34 -13.19 5.16
CA VAL A 112 -7.63 -11.81 5.53
C VAL A 112 -8.50 -11.16 4.47
N LYS A 113 -9.53 -10.41 4.90
CA LYS A 113 -10.45 -9.67 4.05
C LYS A 113 -10.21 -8.17 4.19
N ILE A 114 -10.61 -7.41 3.19
CA ILE A 114 -10.51 -5.95 3.26
C ILE A 114 -11.38 -5.37 4.39
N SER A 115 -12.48 -6.04 4.72
CA SER A 115 -13.36 -5.69 5.84
C SER A 115 -12.71 -5.81 7.23
N ASP A 116 -11.61 -6.55 7.34
CA ASP A 116 -10.89 -6.77 8.60
C ASP A 116 -9.91 -5.62 8.89
N MET A 117 -9.83 -4.65 7.99
CA MET A 117 -8.87 -3.56 8.02
C MET A 117 -9.54 -2.20 7.86
N GLN A 118 -9.02 -1.20 8.59
CA GLN A 118 -9.44 0.20 8.50
C GLN A 118 -8.35 1.03 7.84
N PRO A 119 -8.61 1.69 6.69
CA PRO A 119 -7.63 2.59 6.08
C PRO A 119 -7.48 3.88 6.92
N LEU A 120 -6.24 4.32 7.11
CA LEU A 120 -5.88 5.55 7.81
C LEU A 120 -5.49 6.66 6.84
N ALA A 121 -4.57 6.36 5.93
CA ALA A 121 -4.04 7.35 5.00
C ALA A 121 -3.48 6.69 3.73
N ARG A 122 -3.56 7.41 2.61
CA ARG A 122 -2.87 7.08 1.37
C ARG A 122 -1.56 7.86 1.31
N GLY A 123 -0.45 7.15 1.26
CA GLY A 123 0.88 7.74 1.16
C GLY A 123 1.28 8.04 -0.28
N THR A 124 1.07 7.10 -1.20
CA THR A 124 1.42 7.26 -2.61
C THR A 124 0.38 6.63 -3.53
N ASP A 125 0.39 7.10 -4.77
CA ASP A 125 -0.36 6.57 -5.91
C ASP A 125 0.59 6.66 -7.11
N ASP A 126 1.33 5.58 -7.36
CA ASP A 126 2.39 5.54 -8.37
C ASP A 126 1.91 4.75 -9.59
N PRO A 127 1.56 5.41 -10.72
CA PRO A 127 1.16 4.72 -11.94
C PRO A 127 2.21 3.71 -12.41
N GLN A 128 1.73 2.62 -12.99
CA GLN A 128 2.60 1.66 -13.68
C GLN A 128 3.02 2.22 -15.03
N LEU A 129 4.28 2.02 -15.36
CA LEU A 129 4.91 2.45 -16.61
C LEU A 129 5.40 1.23 -17.38
N PHE A 130 5.25 1.27 -18.69
CA PHE A 130 5.96 0.38 -19.57
C PHE A 130 7.23 1.07 -20.05
N VAL A 131 8.33 0.62 -19.48
CA VAL A 131 9.68 1.15 -19.69
C VAL A 131 10.43 0.26 -20.66
N VAL A 132 11.12 0.86 -21.61
CA VAL A 132 11.86 0.16 -22.66
C VAL A 132 13.26 0.76 -22.82
N ASN A 133 14.16 0.05 -23.49
CA ASN A 133 15.44 0.63 -23.90
C ASN A 133 15.19 1.78 -24.92
N CYS A 134 15.78 2.97 -24.70
CA CYS A 134 15.61 4.12 -25.61
C CYS A 134 16.16 3.87 -27.03
N LYS A 135 17.02 2.87 -27.21
CA LYS A 135 17.51 2.44 -28.55
C LYS A 135 16.51 1.55 -29.28
N SER A 136 15.47 1.07 -28.60
CA SER A 136 14.44 0.20 -29.20
C SER A 136 13.39 1.03 -29.94
N ASP A 137 12.90 0.52 -31.07
CA ASP A 137 11.83 1.14 -31.85
C ASP A 137 10.49 1.19 -31.09
N ILE A 138 10.29 0.28 -30.13
CA ILE A 138 9.08 0.24 -29.30
C ILE A 138 9.03 1.33 -28.21
N LYS A 139 10.02 2.25 -28.18
CA LYS A 139 9.87 3.51 -27.41
C LYS A 139 8.71 4.37 -27.94
N ASP A 140 8.45 4.31 -29.24
CA ASP A 140 7.23 4.88 -29.81
C ASP A 140 6.03 4.00 -29.45
N ALA A 141 5.02 4.58 -28.80
CA ALA A 141 3.86 3.85 -28.28
C ALA A 141 3.00 3.21 -29.39
N LYS A 142 2.91 3.84 -30.57
CA LYS A 142 2.17 3.27 -31.71
C LYS A 142 2.90 2.04 -32.28
N LYS A 143 4.22 2.15 -32.37
CA LYS A 143 5.07 1.04 -32.77
C LYS A 143 5.02 -0.09 -31.75
N PHE A 144 5.05 0.24 -30.44
CA PHE A 144 4.86 -0.71 -29.34
C PHE A 144 3.59 -1.55 -29.53
N ILE A 145 2.43 -0.90 -29.72
CA ILE A 145 1.14 -1.58 -29.93
C ILE A 145 1.19 -2.43 -31.20
N SER A 146 1.72 -1.91 -32.29
CA SER A 146 1.82 -2.65 -33.56
C SER A 146 2.65 -3.92 -33.39
N VAL A 147 3.80 -3.84 -32.71
CA VAL A 147 4.65 -4.99 -32.44
C VAL A 147 3.96 -5.98 -31.52
N GLN A 148 3.31 -5.53 -30.42
CA GLN A 148 2.60 -6.39 -29.49
C GLN A 148 1.37 -7.08 -30.11
N LYS A 149 0.77 -6.50 -31.16
CA LYS A 149 -0.26 -7.17 -31.98
C LYS A 149 0.28 -8.35 -32.78
N SER A 150 1.52 -8.23 -33.27
CA SER A 150 2.13 -9.24 -34.16
C SER A 150 2.87 -10.34 -33.40
N LYS A 151 3.54 -10.01 -32.29
CA LYS A 151 4.32 -10.97 -31.48
C LYS A 151 4.13 -10.72 -29.99
N SER A 152 4.34 -11.75 -29.16
CA SER A 152 4.45 -11.61 -27.71
C SER A 152 5.77 -10.92 -27.38
N LEU A 153 5.71 -9.82 -26.57
CA LEU A 153 6.87 -9.18 -26.00
C LEU A 153 7.16 -9.77 -24.61
N LYS A 154 8.44 -9.75 -24.20
CA LYS A 154 8.90 -10.18 -22.88
C LYS A 154 8.82 -9.03 -21.89
N TYR A 155 8.00 -9.19 -20.85
CA TYR A 155 7.80 -8.20 -19.80
C TYR A 155 8.54 -8.62 -18.52
N GLY A 156 9.48 -7.80 -18.07
CA GLY A 156 10.13 -7.95 -16.78
C GLY A 156 9.25 -7.40 -15.66
N THR A 157 8.99 -8.23 -14.65
CA THR A 157 8.15 -7.90 -13.49
C THR A 157 8.87 -8.25 -12.20
N THR A 158 8.48 -7.65 -11.06
CA THR A 158 9.20 -7.83 -9.79
C THR A 158 8.89 -9.13 -9.07
N HIS A 159 7.75 -9.76 -9.37
CA HIS A 159 7.35 -11.07 -8.83
C HIS A 159 6.10 -11.60 -9.53
N VAL A 160 5.94 -12.91 -9.52
CA VAL A 160 4.79 -13.56 -10.15
C VAL A 160 3.48 -13.22 -9.42
N GLY A 161 2.45 -12.84 -10.20
CA GLY A 161 1.13 -12.50 -9.70
C GLY A 161 1.08 -11.17 -8.94
N GLY A 162 2.04 -10.29 -9.17
CA GLY A 162 2.05 -8.93 -8.64
C GLY A 162 1.27 -7.95 -9.50
N ILE A 163 1.26 -6.68 -9.07
CA ILE A 163 0.60 -5.60 -9.82
C ILE A 163 1.22 -5.41 -11.20
N ASP A 164 2.52 -5.70 -11.35
CA ASP A 164 3.25 -5.59 -12.61
C ASP A 164 2.69 -6.58 -13.63
N ASP A 165 2.51 -7.87 -13.24
CA ASP A 165 1.90 -8.90 -14.08
C ASP A 165 0.48 -8.53 -14.46
N VAL A 166 -0.33 -8.11 -13.47
CA VAL A 166 -1.71 -7.67 -13.69
C VAL A 166 -1.75 -6.51 -14.69
N SER A 167 -0.79 -5.59 -14.61
CA SER A 167 -0.69 -4.43 -15.51
C SER A 167 -0.42 -4.84 -16.96
N ALA A 168 0.56 -5.72 -17.17
CA ALA A 168 0.90 -6.23 -18.49
C ALA A 168 -0.27 -7.01 -19.10
N ILE A 169 -0.87 -7.93 -18.32
CA ILE A 169 -1.99 -8.78 -18.77
C ILE A 169 -3.25 -7.93 -19.05
N ALA A 170 -3.60 -6.99 -18.15
CA ALA A 170 -4.76 -6.16 -18.33
C ALA A 170 -4.64 -5.26 -19.58
N PHE A 171 -3.47 -4.68 -19.80
CA PHE A 171 -3.18 -3.85 -20.96
C PHE A 171 -3.33 -4.64 -22.26
N THR A 172 -2.67 -5.81 -22.35
CA THR A 172 -2.73 -6.62 -23.58
C THR A 172 -4.13 -7.18 -23.86
N LYS A 173 -4.82 -7.67 -22.84
CA LYS A 173 -6.20 -8.17 -22.99
C LYS A 173 -7.18 -7.06 -23.38
N LYS A 174 -7.15 -5.91 -22.72
CA LYS A 174 -8.05 -4.78 -23.03
C LYS A 174 -7.73 -4.15 -24.38
N GLY A 175 -6.47 -4.21 -24.83
CA GLY A 175 -6.03 -3.72 -26.13
C GLY A 175 -6.25 -4.72 -27.28
N GLY A 176 -6.74 -5.93 -27.05
CA GLY A 176 -6.82 -6.98 -28.06
C GLY A 176 -5.46 -7.33 -28.65
N LEU A 177 -4.41 -7.29 -27.83
CA LEU A 177 -3.02 -7.54 -28.19
C LEU A 177 -2.66 -9.00 -27.84
N LYS A 178 -1.54 -9.50 -28.38
CA LYS A 178 -1.02 -10.81 -27.97
C LYS A 178 -0.65 -10.81 -26.50
N ASP A 179 -0.83 -11.94 -25.82
CA ASP A 179 -0.48 -12.09 -24.42
C ASP A 179 1.01 -11.82 -24.18
N PRO A 180 1.39 -11.19 -23.05
CA PRO A 180 2.75 -10.92 -22.72
C PRO A 180 3.48 -12.19 -22.27
N THR A 181 4.77 -12.32 -22.56
CA THR A 181 5.64 -13.31 -21.91
C THR A 181 6.18 -12.70 -20.63
N ILE A 182 5.67 -13.12 -19.48
CA ILE A 182 6.09 -12.60 -18.17
C ILE A 182 7.42 -13.25 -17.74
N VAL A 183 8.40 -12.41 -17.39
CA VAL A 183 9.70 -12.81 -16.85
C VAL A 183 9.85 -12.17 -15.46
N ALA A 184 9.63 -12.96 -14.42
CA ALA A 184 9.65 -12.47 -13.04
C ALA A 184 11.08 -12.42 -12.48
N TYR A 185 11.43 -11.29 -11.88
CA TYR A 185 12.73 -11.03 -11.25
C TYR A 185 12.58 -10.79 -9.75
N LYS A 186 13.68 -10.92 -9.01
CA LYS A 186 13.72 -10.59 -7.57
C LYS A 186 14.04 -9.10 -7.35
N GLY A 187 13.16 -8.21 -7.86
CA GLY A 187 13.30 -6.75 -7.73
C GLY A 187 13.63 -6.03 -9.02
N VAL A 188 13.77 -4.71 -8.95
CA VAL A 188 13.84 -3.79 -10.09
C VAL A 188 15.22 -3.79 -10.79
N ALA A 189 16.32 -3.91 -10.04
CA ALA A 189 17.67 -3.79 -10.60
C ALA A 189 17.94 -4.80 -11.74
N PRO A 190 17.63 -6.11 -11.62
CA PRO A 190 17.79 -7.04 -12.72
C PRO A 190 16.86 -6.73 -13.90
N ILE A 191 15.68 -6.17 -13.70
CA ILE A 191 14.80 -5.74 -14.81
C ILE A 191 15.50 -4.68 -15.65
N LYS A 192 15.99 -3.60 -15.00
CA LYS A 192 16.71 -2.52 -15.69
C LYS A 192 17.93 -3.04 -16.45
N THR A 193 18.73 -3.91 -15.82
CA THR A 193 19.90 -4.52 -16.47
C THR A 193 19.53 -5.31 -17.72
N ASN A 194 18.47 -6.13 -17.66
CA ASN A 194 18.06 -6.96 -18.79
C ASN A 194 17.35 -6.16 -19.89
N LEU A 195 16.69 -5.02 -19.55
CA LEU A 195 16.21 -4.06 -20.54
C LEU A 195 17.36 -3.46 -21.37
N VAL A 196 18.41 -3.01 -20.67
CA VAL A 196 19.60 -2.42 -21.35
C VAL A 196 20.29 -3.43 -22.22
N LYS A 197 20.40 -4.71 -21.80
CA LYS A 197 20.98 -5.80 -22.58
C LYS A 197 20.09 -6.26 -23.74
N GLY A 198 18.78 -6.02 -23.69
CA GLY A 198 17.82 -6.51 -24.67
C GLY A 198 17.36 -7.95 -24.44
N ASP A 199 17.57 -8.50 -23.24
CA ASP A 199 17.12 -9.84 -22.87
C ASP A 199 15.58 -9.87 -22.64
N ILE A 200 15.01 -8.73 -22.25
CA ILE A 200 13.58 -8.44 -22.18
C ILE A 200 13.26 -7.17 -22.99
N ASP A 201 12.00 -7.09 -23.46
CA ASP A 201 11.55 -5.98 -24.32
C ASP A 201 10.98 -4.82 -23.48
N VAL A 202 10.28 -5.12 -22.39
CA VAL A 202 9.52 -4.16 -21.57
C VAL A 202 9.79 -4.41 -20.09
N GLY A 203 9.98 -3.37 -19.30
CA GLY A 203 9.96 -3.41 -17.85
C GLY A 203 8.66 -2.78 -17.34
N VAL A 204 7.97 -3.44 -16.41
CA VAL A 204 6.81 -2.85 -15.73
C VAL A 204 7.31 -2.25 -14.41
N LEU A 205 7.38 -0.93 -14.34
CA LEU A 205 8.04 -0.20 -13.25
C LEU A 205 7.22 1.02 -12.82
N ASN A 206 7.50 1.53 -11.62
CA ASN A 206 7.05 2.85 -11.20
C ASN A 206 8.12 3.92 -11.52
N LEU A 207 7.72 5.19 -11.62
CA LEU A 207 8.63 6.27 -12.01
C LEU A 207 9.87 6.36 -11.12
N GLY A 208 9.67 6.30 -9.78
CA GLY A 208 10.78 6.38 -8.83
C GLY A 208 11.83 5.27 -8.95
N GLU A 209 11.48 4.16 -9.60
CA GLU A 209 12.35 3.00 -9.78
C GLU A 209 13.25 3.11 -11.02
N ALA A 210 12.83 3.91 -12.00
CA ALA A 210 13.55 4.09 -13.27
C ALA A 210 13.93 5.55 -13.57
N LEU A 211 13.71 6.47 -12.62
CA LEU A 211 13.88 7.91 -12.87
C LEU A 211 15.29 8.29 -13.29
N THR A 212 16.31 7.66 -12.73
CA THR A 212 17.71 7.92 -13.09
C THR A 212 17.97 7.57 -14.55
N GLU A 213 17.57 6.38 -14.97
CA GLU A 213 17.80 5.88 -16.34
C GLU A 213 16.89 6.55 -17.37
N ILE A 214 15.75 7.10 -16.94
CA ILE A 214 14.89 7.93 -17.80
C ILE A 214 15.55 9.30 -18.01
N ASN A 215 16.10 9.90 -16.95
CA ASN A 215 16.74 11.21 -17.03
C ASN A 215 18.04 11.18 -17.83
N ASP A 216 18.82 10.09 -17.78
CA ASP A 216 20.06 9.93 -18.56
C ASP A 216 19.82 9.42 -19.98
N GLY A 217 18.56 9.11 -20.35
CA GLY A 217 18.19 8.66 -21.68
C GLY A 217 18.54 7.20 -22.00
N THR A 218 18.90 6.41 -21.00
CA THR A 218 19.15 4.96 -21.17
C THR A 218 17.82 4.20 -21.34
N LEU A 219 16.81 4.55 -20.54
CA LEU A 219 15.48 3.97 -20.59
C LEU A 219 14.44 5.04 -20.93
N CYS A 220 13.43 4.64 -21.70
CA CYS A 220 12.32 5.48 -22.14
C CYS A 220 10.99 4.90 -21.69
N VAL A 221 10.00 5.77 -21.41
CA VAL A 221 8.64 5.34 -21.13
C VAL A 221 7.85 5.29 -22.43
N SER A 222 7.39 4.10 -22.80
CA SER A 222 6.55 3.91 -23.98
C SER A 222 5.08 4.17 -23.70
N VAL A 223 4.55 3.69 -22.57
CA VAL A 223 3.14 3.83 -22.18
C VAL A 223 3.01 4.08 -20.68
N VAL A 224 2.09 4.95 -20.30
CA VAL A 224 1.73 5.24 -18.90
C VAL A 224 0.35 4.64 -18.59
N LEU A 225 0.23 3.87 -17.52
CA LEU A 225 -1.05 3.30 -17.09
C LEU A 225 -1.74 4.24 -16.08
N ALA A 226 -2.00 5.48 -16.49
CA ALA A 226 -2.68 6.49 -15.69
C ALA A 226 -3.84 7.12 -16.47
N ASN A 227 -4.71 7.86 -15.76
CA ASN A 227 -5.79 8.61 -16.39
C ASN A 227 -5.28 9.84 -17.15
N ASN A 228 -4.16 10.43 -16.72
CA ASN A 228 -3.53 11.61 -17.28
C ASN A 228 -2.04 11.38 -17.49
N ARG A 229 -1.44 12.11 -18.43
CA ARG A 229 0.01 12.13 -18.64
C ARG A 229 0.75 12.61 -17.39
N MET A 230 1.97 12.16 -17.23
CA MET A 230 2.84 12.54 -16.12
C MET A 230 3.87 13.58 -16.58
N ALA A 231 3.82 14.79 -16.06
CA ALA A 231 4.68 15.91 -16.48
C ALA A 231 6.20 15.60 -16.37
N LYS A 232 6.59 14.68 -15.47
CA LYS A 232 8.02 14.34 -15.23
C LYS A 232 8.65 13.41 -16.28
N ILE A 233 7.86 12.86 -17.21
CA ILE A 233 8.34 11.88 -18.21
C ILE A 233 8.02 12.31 -19.63
N GLY A 234 7.89 13.61 -19.85
CA GLY A 234 7.67 14.19 -21.18
C GLY A 234 6.31 13.82 -21.78
N ASP A 235 6.31 13.57 -23.10
CA ASP A 235 5.10 13.36 -23.88
C ASP A 235 4.65 11.90 -23.97
N SER A 236 5.11 11.03 -23.07
CA SER A 236 4.70 9.61 -23.06
C SER A 236 3.18 9.49 -22.90
N PRO A 237 2.47 8.84 -23.86
CA PRO A 237 1.03 8.78 -23.84
C PRO A 237 0.51 7.82 -22.76
N THR A 238 -0.70 8.08 -22.31
CA THR A 238 -1.42 7.10 -21.45
C THR A 238 -1.99 5.96 -22.30
N ALA A 239 -2.21 4.81 -21.67
CA ALA A 239 -2.91 3.70 -22.31
C ALA A 239 -4.29 4.12 -22.83
N LYS A 240 -4.99 4.99 -22.09
CA LYS A 240 -6.30 5.52 -22.47
C LYS A 240 -6.24 6.34 -23.77
N GLU A 241 -5.21 7.19 -23.94
CA GLU A 241 -5.01 7.97 -25.18
C GLU A 241 -4.72 7.07 -26.38
N LEU A 242 -4.20 5.86 -26.14
CA LEU A 242 -3.96 4.84 -27.16
C LEU A 242 -5.20 3.93 -27.41
N GLY A 243 -6.35 4.28 -26.84
CA GLY A 243 -7.60 3.51 -26.99
C GLY A 243 -7.70 2.27 -26.09
N ILE A 244 -6.79 2.12 -25.12
CA ILE A 244 -6.77 0.99 -24.19
C ILE A 244 -7.17 1.49 -22.79
N PRO A 245 -8.42 1.24 -22.32
CA PRO A 245 -8.94 1.83 -21.09
C PRO A 245 -8.40 1.10 -19.84
N VAL A 246 -7.11 1.24 -19.59
CA VAL A 246 -6.41 0.68 -18.42
C VAL A 246 -5.69 1.80 -17.66
N SER A 247 -5.97 1.88 -16.37
CA SER A 247 -5.26 2.74 -15.42
C SER A 247 -4.95 1.88 -14.18
N LEU A 248 -3.69 1.64 -13.92
CA LEU A 248 -3.22 0.79 -12.81
C LEU A 248 -2.03 1.46 -12.13
N SER A 249 -2.04 1.44 -10.81
CA SER A 249 -0.99 2.05 -10.00
C SER A 249 -0.63 1.21 -8.79
N THR A 250 0.59 1.35 -8.33
CA THR A 250 1.01 0.88 -7.01
C THR A 250 0.56 1.91 -5.97
N VAL A 251 -0.56 1.63 -5.32
CA VAL A 251 -1.04 2.44 -4.19
C VAL A 251 -0.38 1.95 -2.91
N ARG A 252 0.01 2.88 -2.02
CA ARG A 252 0.51 2.55 -0.69
C ARG A 252 -0.36 3.25 0.34
N LEU A 253 -1.01 2.44 1.17
CA LEU A 253 -1.92 2.87 2.23
C LEU A 253 -1.33 2.48 3.59
N SER A 254 -1.60 3.29 4.61
CA SER A 254 -1.46 2.86 6.00
C SER A 254 -2.81 2.38 6.49
N LEU A 255 -2.86 1.16 7.02
CA LEU A 255 -4.07 0.52 7.56
C LEU A 255 -3.82 0.06 8.99
N ILE A 256 -4.89 -0.05 9.78
CA ILE A 256 -4.92 -0.84 11.03
C ILE A 256 -5.91 -1.99 10.85
N HIS A 257 -5.75 -3.05 11.65
CA HIS A 257 -6.79 -4.06 11.73
C HIS A 257 -7.80 -3.72 12.82
N ILE A 258 -9.03 -4.22 12.67
CA ILE A 258 -10.12 -4.01 13.60
C ILE A 258 -10.62 -5.37 14.10
N SER A 259 -10.93 -5.48 15.39
CA SER A 259 -11.40 -6.72 15.99
C SER A 259 -12.84 -7.06 15.61
N GLU A 260 -13.63 -6.01 15.31
CA GLU A 260 -15.00 -6.13 14.77
C GLU A 260 -15.23 -5.02 13.74
N PRO A 261 -16.06 -5.26 12.69
CA PRO A 261 -16.42 -4.21 11.77
C PRO A 261 -17.20 -3.12 12.52
N THR A 262 -16.55 -1.96 12.70
CA THR A 262 -17.24 -0.78 13.19
C THR A 262 -18.34 -0.46 12.19
N ARG A 263 -19.61 -0.43 12.64
CA ARG A 263 -20.72 0.04 11.81
C ARG A 263 -20.38 1.46 11.34
N PRO A 264 -20.54 1.79 10.05
CA PRO A 264 -20.39 3.16 9.62
C PRO A 264 -21.41 4.02 10.35
N TYR A 265 -20.98 5.12 10.93
CA TYR A 265 -21.81 6.14 11.53
C TYR A 265 -22.64 6.84 10.45
#